data_73eed2dcdfaa4c6a2da765e3d62cf8ea
#
_entry.id   73eed2dcdfaa4c6a2da765e3d62cf8ea
#
_cell.length_a   1.000
_cell.length_b   1.000
_cell.length_c   1.000
_cell.angle_alpha   90.00
_cell.angle_beta   90.00
_cell.angle_gamma   90.00
#
_symmetry.space_group_name_H-M   'P 1'
#
loop_
_entity.id
_entity.type
_entity.pdbx_description
1 polymer ?
#
loop_
_entity_poly.entity_id
_entity_poly.type
_entity_poly.pdbx_seq_one_letter_code
_entity_poly.pdbx_strand_id
1 'polypeptide(L)'
;MIRDTINALRAAAGHEIVGWLAPGLTETLDTPDLLAEAGIRYCADWVVDDLPCEMRTAHGTLLTMPYSVELNDIPIMMIQHHRAEELFHRTVAQFDRLYAEAETQGAKVMGLAVHPYISGVPHRIGWLEKALGHMAARPGTLFWQGRQIMDWYLRATA
;
A
#
# COMPACT_ATOMS: atom_id res chain seq x y z
N MET A 1 -5.93 -5.64 -22.15
CA MET A 1 -5.35 -6.21 -20.90
C MET A 1 -5.85 -5.48 -19.64
N ILE A 2 -5.53 -4.19 -19.37
CA ILE A 2 -6.01 -3.48 -18.16
C ILE A 2 -7.54 -3.53 -18.03
N ARG A 3 -8.28 -3.12 -19.05
CA ARG A 3 -9.76 -3.15 -19.06
C ARG A 3 -10.34 -4.56 -18.86
N ASP A 4 -9.73 -5.57 -19.47
CA ASP A 4 -10.20 -6.96 -19.33
C ASP A 4 -9.99 -7.46 -17.90
N THR A 5 -8.84 -7.13 -17.28
CA THR A 5 -8.56 -7.42 -15.88
C THR A 5 -9.57 -6.75 -14.96
N ILE A 6 -9.84 -5.45 -15.15
CA ILE A 6 -10.83 -4.71 -14.35
C ILE A 6 -12.22 -5.33 -14.49
N ASN A 7 -12.63 -5.69 -15.70
CA ASN A 7 -13.94 -6.30 -15.95
C ASN A 7 -14.06 -7.68 -15.30
N ALA A 8 -13.02 -8.50 -15.38
CA ALA A 8 -12.99 -9.79 -14.71
C ALA A 8 -13.07 -9.67 -13.19
N LEU A 9 -12.28 -8.74 -12.61
CA LEU A 9 -12.30 -8.47 -11.18
C LEU A 9 -13.64 -7.90 -10.72
N ARG A 10 -14.24 -6.98 -11.47
CA ARG A 10 -15.56 -6.41 -11.18
C ARG A 10 -16.65 -7.50 -11.19
N ALA A 11 -16.62 -8.39 -12.18
CA ALA A 11 -17.55 -9.51 -12.26
C ALA A 11 -17.42 -10.47 -11.08
N ALA A 12 -16.19 -10.73 -10.62
CA ALA A 12 -15.92 -11.62 -9.50
C ALA A 12 -16.24 -10.98 -8.13
N ALA A 13 -15.91 -9.69 -7.96
CA ALA A 13 -16.06 -8.98 -6.70
C ALA A 13 -17.47 -8.41 -6.47
N GLY A 14 -18.26 -8.19 -7.52
CA GLY A 14 -19.59 -7.59 -7.44
C GLY A 14 -19.59 -6.09 -7.12
N HIS A 15 -18.46 -5.42 -7.22
CA HIS A 15 -18.34 -3.97 -6.98
C HIS A 15 -17.29 -3.33 -7.91
N GLU A 16 -17.28 -2.00 -7.97
CA GLU A 16 -16.31 -1.25 -8.76
C GLU A 16 -14.88 -1.45 -8.26
N ILE A 17 -13.97 -1.63 -9.20
CA ILE A 17 -12.54 -1.71 -8.96
C ILE A 17 -11.95 -0.30 -9.15
N VAL A 18 -11.47 0.29 -8.07
CA VAL A 18 -10.98 1.69 -8.07
C VAL A 18 -9.49 1.80 -7.77
N GLY A 19 -8.84 0.71 -7.38
CA GLY A 19 -7.42 0.66 -7.05
C GLY A 19 -6.66 -0.31 -7.91
N TRP A 20 -5.38 0.00 -8.12
CA TRP A 20 -4.45 -0.82 -8.90
C TRP A 20 -3.15 -1.02 -8.15
N LEU A 21 -2.62 -2.22 -8.23
CA LEU A 21 -1.27 -2.60 -7.84
C LEU A 21 -0.76 -3.61 -8.89
N ALA A 22 0.23 -3.23 -9.67
CA ALA A 22 0.80 -4.10 -10.68
C ALA A 22 1.69 -5.19 -10.05
N PRO A 23 1.79 -6.37 -10.67
CA PRO A 23 2.74 -7.39 -10.24
C PRO A 23 4.17 -6.84 -10.23
N GLY A 24 4.82 -6.87 -9.06
CA GLY A 24 6.18 -6.36 -8.89
C GLY A 24 6.34 -4.85 -9.14
N LEU A 25 5.28 -4.07 -8.99
CA LEU A 25 5.25 -2.62 -9.26
C LEU A 25 5.71 -2.28 -10.69
N THR A 26 5.41 -3.16 -11.66
CA THR A 26 5.90 -3.03 -13.03
C THR A 26 4.92 -2.25 -13.90
N GLU A 27 5.37 -1.14 -14.42
CA GLU A 27 4.58 -0.26 -15.29
C GLU A 27 5.34 0.19 -16.52
N THR A 28 4.60 0.75 -17.50
CA THR A 28 5.13 1.58 -18.57
C THR A 28 4.76 3.04 -18.32
N LEU A 29 5.38 3.96 -19.03
CA LEU A 29 5.04 5.39 -18.90
C LEU A 29 3.58 5.70 -19.24
N ASP A 30 2.95 4.87 -20.07
CA ASP A 30 1.54 5.03 -20.46
C ASP A 30 0.56 4.41 -19.46
N THR A 31 1.05 3.60 -18.51
CA THR A 31 0.18 2.85 -17.58
C THR A 31 -0.71 3.77 -16.74
N PRO A 32 -0.25 4.88 -16.15
CA PRO A 32 -1.10 5.79 -15.39
C PRO A 32 -2.26 6.37 -16.20
N ASP A 33 -2.00 6.77 -17.45
CA ASP A 33 -3.03 7.28 -18.37
C ASP A 33 -4.09 6.22 -18.67
N LEU A 34 -3.66 4.99 -18.96
CA LEU A 34 -4.54 3.86 -19.25
C LEU A 34 -5.37 3.43 -18.03
N LEU A 35 -4.81 3.53 -16.82
CA LEU A 35 -5.52 3.26 -15.58
C LEU A 35 -6.61 4.30 -15.31
N ALA A 36 -6.28 5.59 -15.46
CA ALA A 36 -7.24 6.68 -15.30
C ALA A 36 -8.36 6.59 -16.34
N GLU A 37 -8.02 6.32 -17.63
CA GLU A 37 -8.99 6.09 -18.70
C GLU A 37 -9.94 4.91 -18.39
N ALA A 38 -9.44 3.88 -17.72
CA ALA A 38 -10.21 2.71 -17.34
C ALA A 38 -11.04 2.89 -16.05
N GLY A 39 -10.96 4.06 -15.39
CA GLY A 39 -11.73 4.39 -14.20
C GLY A 39 -11.06 4.01 -12.87
N ILE A 40 -9.78 3.65 -12.89
CA ILE A 40 -8.99 3.49 -11.67
C ILE A 40 -8.75 4.87 -11.06
N ARG A 41 -8.84 4.96 -9.75
CA ARG A 41 -8.76 6.22 -9.01
C ARG A 41 -7.49 6.35 -8.18
N TYR A 42 -6.86 5.22 -7.79
CA TYR A 42 -5.55 5.22 -7.16
C TYR A 42 -4.67 4.07 -7.65
N CYS A 43 -3.37 4.32 -7.67
CA CYS A 43 -2.33 3.35 -8.03
C CYS A 43 -1.29 3.27 -6.90
N ALA A 44 -0.91 2.06 -6.50
CA ALA A 44 0.07 1.82 -5.45
C ALA A 44 1.48 1.53 -5.98
N ASP A 45 1.70 1.62 -7.29
CA ASP A 45 2.99 1.33 -7.93
C ASP A 45 4.00 2.50 -7.79
N TRP A 46 3.49 3.72 -7.54
CA TRP A 46 4.30 4.93 -7.35
C TRP A 46 4.31 5.34 -5.88
N VAL A 47 5.45 5.11 -5.23
CA VAL A 47 5.65 5.49 -3.83
C VAL A 47 6.33 6.84 -3.79
N VAL A 48 5.56 7.88 -3.50
CA VAL A 48 6.02 9.28 -3.57
C VAL A 48 6.14 9.89 -2.17
N ASP A 49 5.18 9.61 -1.28
CA ASP A 49 5.11 10.21 0.05
C ASP A 49 4.43 9.21 1.02
N ASP A 50 4.38 9.54 2.30
CA ASP A 50 3.61 8.86 3.35
C ASP A 50 2.12 9.27 3.37
N LEU A 51 1.67 9.96 2.35
CA LEU A 51 0.28 10.29 2.04
C LEU A 51 -0.02 10.02 0.56
N PRO A 52 -1.28 9.79 0.19
CA PRO A 52 -1.66 9.83 -1.22
C PRO A 52 -1.28 11.16 -1.85
N CYS A 53 -0.80 11.13 -3.09
CA CYS A 53 -0.47 12.31 -3.87
C CYS A 53 -1.25 12.31 -5.18
N GLU A 54 -1.59 13.49 -5.67
CA GLU A 54 -2.21 13.63 -6.97
C GLU A 54 -1.19 13.48 -8.10
N MET A 55 -1.47 12.58 -9.03
CA MET A 55 -0.75 12.40 -10.28
C MET A 55 -1.64 12.86 -11.41
N ARG A 56 -1.16 13.78 -12.24
CA ARG A 56 -1.87 14.21 -13.46
C ARG A 56 -1.69 13.19 -14.55
N THR A 57 -2.81 12.82 -15.19
CA THR A 57 -2.83 11.93 -16.35
C THR A 57 -3.56 12.59 -17.50
N ALA A 58 -3.47 12.01 -18.68
CA ALA A 58 -4.24 12.47 -19.86
C ALA A 58 -5.76 12.34 -19.67
N HIS A 59 -6.20 11.54 -18.71
CA HIS A 59 -7.62 11.25 -18.45
C HIS A 59 -8.09 11.69 -17.06
N GLY A 60 -7.44 12.69 -16.47
CA GLY A 60 -7.78 13.25 -15.17
C GLY A 60 -6.75 12.92 -14.09
N THR A 61 -7.17 13.00 -12.83
CA THR A 61 -6.29 12.78 -11.68
C THR A 61 -6.33 11.31 -11.24
N LEU A 62 -5.15 10.71 -11.07
CA LEU A 62 -4.94 9.43 -10.42
C LEU A 62 -4.22 9.70 -9.09
N LEU A 63 -4.63 9.07 -7.99
CA LEU A 63 -3.89 9.17 -6.72
C LEU A 63 -2.78 8.13 -6.68
N THR A 64 -1.59 8.52 -6.21
CA THR A 64 -0.60 7.55 -5.74
C THR A 64 -1.00 7.07 -4.35
N MET A 65 -0.69 5.82 -4.02
CA MET A 65 -0.99 5.26 -2.69
C MET A 65 0.32 4.77 -2.07
N PRO A 66 0.64 5.16 -0.81
CA PRO A 66 1.86 4.70 -0.16
C PRO A 66 1.92 3.17 -0.07
N TYR A 67 2.96 2.59 -0.67
CA TYR A 67 3.24 1.16 -0.66
C TYR A 67 4.75 0.95 -0.58
N SER A 68 5.27 0.88 0.65
CA SER A 68 6.72 0.88 0.90
C SER A 68 7.39 -0.39 0.36
N VAL A 69 8.35 -0.24 -0.53
CA VAL A 69 9.20 -1.35 -1.01
C VAL A 69 10.08 -1.87 0.13
N GLU A 70 10.51 -0.99 1.02
CA GLU A 70 11.37 -1.30 2.17
C GLU A 70 10.67 -2.14 3.25
N LEU A 71 9.33 -2.10 3.30
CA LEU A 71 8.49 -2.90 4.20
C LEU A 71 7.79 -4.02 3.44
N ASN A 72 8.53 -4.70 2.58
CA ASN A 72 8.04 -5.82 1.79
C ASN A 72 8.93 -7.05 2.05
N ASP A 73 8.31 -8.17 2.37
CA ASP A 73 9.02 -9.40 2.75
C ASP A 73 9.83 -10.01 1.60
N ILE A 74 9.46 -9.80 0.33
CA ILE A 74 10.27 -10.23 -0.82
C ILE A 74 11.60 -9.49 -0.86
N PRO A 75 11.68 -8.15 -0.94
CA PRO A 75 12.95 -7.43 -0.87
C PRO A 75 13.77 -7.79 0.35
N ILE A 76 13.17 -7.84 1.53
CA ILE A 76 13.89 -8.10 2.78
C ILE A 76 14.47 -9.52 2.82
N MET A 77 13.65 -10.54 2.61
CA MET A 77 14.06 -11.92 2.85
C MET A 77 14.58 -12.63 1.61
N MET A 78 14.01 -12.34 0.43
CA MET A 78 14.35 -13.10 -0.79
C MET A 78 15.44 -12.42 -1.62
N ILE A 79 15.56 -11.10 -1.55
CA ILE A 79 16.56 -10.33 -2.32
C ILE A 79 17.75 -9.95 -1.45
N GLN A 80 17.51 -9.34 -0.28
CA GLN A 80 18.56 -8.89 0.64
C GLN A 80 19.02 -9.99 1.60
N HIS A 81 18.36 -11.16 1.62
CA HIS A 81 18.66 -12.32 2.44
C HIS A 81 18.69 -12.06 3.95
N HIS A 82 17.90 -11.10 4.42
CA HIS A 82 17.74 -10.86 5.85
C HIS A 82 16.86 -11.94 6.50
N ARG A 83 16.97 -12.06 7.83
CA ARG A 83 16.11 -12.93 8.63
C ARG A 83 14.69 -12.32 8.73
N ALA A 84 13.72 -13.15 9.08
CA ALA A 84 12.32 -12.70 9.20
C ALA A 84 12.11 -11.62 10.28
N GLU A 85 12.98 -11.59 11.32
CA GLU A 85 12.96 -10.57 12.36
C GLU A 85 13.22 -9.15 11.83
N GLU A 86 13.93 -9.03 10.71
CA GLU A 86 14.22 -7.73 10.08
C GLU A 86 12.93 -7.04 9.59
N LEU A 87 11.97 -7.79 9.08
CA LEU A 87 10.65 -7.25 8.71
C LEU A 87 9.98 -6.61 9.93
N PHE A 88 10.04 -7.27 11.10
CA PHE A 88 9.50 -6.72 12.35
C PHE A 88 10.24 -5.43 12.73
N HIS A 89 11.56 -5.44 12.76
CA HIS A 89 12.35 -4.26 13.17
C HIS A 89 12.11 -3.05 12.28
N ARG A 90 12.12 -3.23 10.96
CA ARG A 90 11.84 -2.13 10.02
C ARG A 90 10.41 -1.63 10.15
N THR A 91 9.45 -2.54 10.28
CA THR A 91 8.04 -2.16 10.45
C THR A 91 7.82 -1.32 11.71
N VAL A 92 8.39 -1.74 12.84
CA VAL A 92 8.28 -1.00 14.11
C VAL A 92 8.98 0.36 14.01
N ALA A 93 10.20 0.41 13.47
CA ALA A 93 10.96 1.64 13.34
C ALA A 93 10.25 2.67 12.43
N GLN A 94 9.73 2.23 11.28
CA GLN A 94 8.95 3.06 10.36
C GLN A 94 7.67 3.56 11.03
N PHE A 95 6.91 2.63 11.63
CA PHE A 95 5.66 2.95 12.30
C PHE A 95 5.86 3.98 13.42
N ASP A 96 6.80 3.74 14.33
CA ASP A 96 7.04 4.65 15.47
C ASP A 96 7.48 6.03 14.99
N ARG A 97 8.24 6.10 13.90
CA ARG A 97 8.62 7.38 13.28
C ARG A 97 7.40 8.11 12.71
N LEU A 98 6.61 7.47 11.88
CA LEU A 98 5.41 8.06 11.28
C LEU A 98 4.36 8.42 12.34
N TYR A 99 4.23 7.59 13.38
CA TYR A 99 3.33 7.85 14.50
C TYR A 99 3.70 9.15 15.25
N ALA A 100 5.00 9.34 15.53
CA ALA A 100 5.49 10.56 16.15
C ALA A 100 5.31 11.80 15.24
N GLU A 101 5.55 11.67 13.95
CA GLU A 101 5.34 12.76 12.98
C GLU A 101 3.86 13.13 12.85
N ALA A 102 2.96 12.17 12.98
CA ALA A 102 1.53 12.41 12.88
C ALA A 102 0.99 13.35 13.98
N GLU A 103 1.67 13.46 15.12
CA GLU A 103 1.29 14.40 16.19
C GLU A 103 1.37 15.88 15.75
N THR A 104 2.26 16.20 14.82
CA THR A 104 2.51 17.58 14.38
C THR A 104 2.20 17.85 12.91
N GLN A 105 2.22 16.80 12.08
CA GLN A 105 2.06 16.93 10.62
C GLN A 105 0.73 16.37 10.11
N GLY A 106 -0.10 15.81 11.01
CA GLY A 106 -1.34 15.14 10.63
C GLY A 106 -1.13 13.67 10.23
N ALA A 107 -2.21 13.03 9.81
CA ALA A 107 -2.22 11.60 9.55
C ALA A 107 -1.14 11.16 8.54
N LYS A 108 -0.66 9.94 8.73
CA LYS A 108 0.30 9.25 7.85
C LYS A 108 -0.25 7.91 7.41
N VAL A 109 0.21 7.43 6.28
CA VAL A 109 -0.16 6.12 5.72
C VAL A 109 1.09 5.26 5.61
N MET A 110 1.01 4.02 6.09
CA MET A 110 2.08 3.05 5.97
C MET A 110 1.58 1.78 5.30
N GLY A 111 2.25 1.35 4.26
CA GLY A 111 2.03 0.05 3.63
C GLY A 111 3.01 -1.00 4.17
N LEU A 112 2.49 -2.17 4.51
CA LEU A 112 3.28 -3.36 4.85
C LEU A 112 2.89 -4.48 3.89
N ALA A 113 3.82 -4.90 3.05
CA ALA A 113 3.60 -5.93 2.04
C ALA A 113 4.10 -7.29 2.51
N VAL A 114 3.21 -8.27 2.52
CA VAL A 114 3.52 -9.63 2.98
C VAL A 114 2.97 -10.68 2.02
N HIS A 115 3.68 -11.77 1.88
CA HIS A 115 3.30 -12.90 1.06
C HIS A 115 3.07 -14.15 1.93
N PRO A 116 1.94 -14.85 1.81
CA PRO A 116 1.62 -16.01 2.65
C PRO A 116 2.71 -17.07 2.66
N TYR A 117 3.34 -17.33 1.52
CA TYR A 117 4.41 -18.32 1.37
C TYR A 117 5.77 -17.86 1.92
N ILE A 118 5.92 -16.59 2.30
CA ILE A 118 7.14 -16.04 2.92
C ILE A 118 6.90 -15.78 4.40
N SER A 119 6.11 -14.77 4.74
CA SER A 119 5.86 -14.35 6.12
C SER A 119 4.81 -15.21 6.82
N GLY A 120 3.88 -15.86 6.08
CA GLY A 120 2.80 -16.65 6.64
C GLY A 120 3.19 -18.06 7.09
N VAL A 121 4.44 -18.50 6.91
CA VAL A 121 4.89 -19.85 7.32
C VAL A 121 5.11 -19.92 8.83
N PRO A 122 4.91 -21.11 9.49
CA PRO A 122 4.90 -21.23 10.95
C PRO A 122 6.14 -20.67 11.66
N HIS A 123 7.31 -20.82 11.11
CA HIS A 123 8.57 -20.35 11.72
C HIS A 123 8.83 -18.85 11.54
N ARG A 124 8.00 -18.13 10.78
CA ARG A 124 8.15 -16.69 10.51
C ARG A 124 6.95 -15.84 10.96
N ILE A 125 5.74 -16.43 10.97
CA ILE A 125 4.49 -15.69 11.21
C ILE A 125 4.51 -14.91 12.54
N GLY A 126 5.19 -15.42 13.56
CA GLY A 126 5.29 -14.76 14.86
C GLY A 126 5.94 -13.37 14.82
N TRP A 127 6.78 -13.08 13.83
CA TRP A 127 7.34 -11.74 13.65
C TRP A 127 6.32 -10.76 13.07
N LEU A 128 5.49 -11.23 12.13
CA LEU A 128 4.39 -10.44 11.60
C LEU A 128 3.34 -10.15 12.69
N GLU A 129 2.98 -11.16 13.50
CA GLU A 129 2.06 -10.99 14.63
C GLU A 129 2.56 -9.93 15.62
N LYS A 130 3.86 -9.94 15.96
CA LYS A 130 4.47 -8.92 16.82
C LYS A 130 4.41 -7.53 16.19
N ALA A 131 4.67 -7.38 14.89
CA ALA A 131 4.60 -6.10 14.19
C ALA A 131 3.16 -5.55 14.20
N LEU A 132 2.18 -6.37 13.84
CA LEU A 132 0.77 -5.99 13.85
C LEU A 132 0.28 -5.66 15.27
N GLY A 133 0.70 -6.44 16.27
CA GLY A 133 0.38 -6.19 17.67
C GLY A 133 0.95 -4.87 18.18
N HIS A 134 2.19 -4.52 17.81
CA HIS A 134 2.81 -3.24 18.14
C HIS A 134 2.01 -2.06 17.59
N MET A 135 1.63 -2.12 16.32
CA MET A 135 0.84 -1.08 15.67
C MET A 135 -0.58 -0.98 16.26
N ALA A 136 -1.24 -2.12 16.46
CA ALA A 136 -2.60 -2.16 17.01
C ALA A 136 -2.71 -1.64 18.44
N ALA A 137 -1.64 -1.70 19.21
CA ALA A 137 -1.60 -1.19 20.59
C ALA A 137 -1.53 0.35 20.67
N ARG A 138 -1.30 1.06 19.57
CA ARG A 138 -1.18 2.52 19.54
C ARG A 138 -2.53 3.17 19.24
N PRO A 139 -3.02 4.08 20.11
CA PRO A 139 -4.27 4.82 19.90
C PRO A 139 -4.24 5.59 18.57
N GLY A 140 -5.35 5.59 17.85
CA GLY A 140 -5.46 6.30 16.57
C GLY A 140 -4.90 5.53 15.36
N THR A 141 -4.31 4.36 15.55
CA THR A 141 -3.92 3.48 14.45
C THR A 141 -5.15 2.83 13.84
N LEU A 142 -5.27 2.95 12.50
CA LEU A 142 -6.39 2.40 11.74
C LEU A 142 -5.85 1.41 10.70
N PHE A 143 -6.47 0.24 10.61
CA PHE A 143 -6.19 -0.74 9.57
C PHE A 143 -7.26 -0.58 8.47
N TRP A 144 -6.90 0.10 7.40
CA TRP A 144 -7.81 0.48 6.34
C TRP A 144 -7.45 -0.18 5.01
N GLN A 145 -8.48 -0.36 4.18
CA GLN A 145 -8.31 -0.70 2.78
C GLN A 145 -7.92 0.56 1.97
N GLY A 146 -7.23 0.39 0.85
CA GLY A 146 -6.83 1.51 -0.01
C GLY A 146 -8.00 2.41 -0.42
N ARG A 147 -9.20 1.85 -0.66
CA ARG A 147 -10.42 2.64 -0.92
C ARG A 147 -10.77 3.57 0.24
N GLN A 148 -10.68 3.10 1.48
CA GLN A 148 -11.00 3.92 2.66
C GLN A 148 -9.99 5.06 2.84
N ILE A 149 -8.71 4.78 2.57
CA ILE A 149 -7.64 5.78 2.59
C ILE A 149 -7.90 6.83 1.51
N MET A 150 -8.19 6.41 0.27
CA MET A 150 -8.52 7.31 -0.83
C MET A 150 -9.72 8.21 -0.48
N ASP A 151 -10.83 7.62 0.00
CA ASP A 151 -12.05 8.36 0.31
C ASP A 151 -11.84 9.35 1.47
N TRP A 152 -11.02 8.98 2.45
CA TRP A 152 -10.62 9.89 3.52
C TRP A 152 -9.78 11.05 2.98
N TYR A 153 -8.73 10.75 2.20
CA TYR A 153 -7.83 11.76 1.63
C TYR A 153 -8.60 12.79 0.79
N LEU A 154 -9.46 12.34 -0.11
CA LEU A 154 -10.26 13.23 -0.96
C LEU A 154 -11.20 14.14 -0.15
N ARG A 155 -11.75 13.66 0.99
CA ARG A 155 -12.56 14.50 1.87
C ARG A 155 -11.75 15.49 2.69
N ALA A 156 -10.53 15.14 3.05
CA ALA A 156 -9.66 15.98 3.87
C ALA A 156 -8.95 17.08 3.07
N THR A 157 -8.87 16.92 1.73
CA THR A 157 -8.21 17.87 0.82
C THR A 157 -9.18 18.67 -0.07
N ALA A 158 -10.49 18.43 0.02
CA ALA A 158 -11.55 19.15 -0.72
C ALA A 158 -11.88 20.57 -0.11
#